data_f2939f2574630b0bcbb447013c144b29
#
_entry.id   f2939f2574630b0bcbb447013c144b29
#
_cell.length_a   1.000
_cell.length_b   1.000
_cell.length_c   1.000
_cell.angle_alpha   90.00
_cell.angle_beta   90.00
_cell.angle_gamma   90.00
#
_symmetry.space_group_name_H-M   'P 1'
#
loop_
_entity.id
_entity.type
_entity.pdbx_description
1 polymer ?
#
loop_
_entity_poly.entity_id
_entity_poly.type
_entity_poly.pdbx_seq_one_letter_code
_entity_poly.pdbx_strand_id
1 'polypeptide(L)'
;MFVTQILIVGVVACIIFDLWQRVFQKLTAIPPSNWAMVGRWSLGLVTNGQLIACDLESQAKRKNELAVGWLVHYSVAIGYAAAYAWLMRATVLQAELIDGLIFGVISVAVPYFFFLPCLGKGMLARLTPNPPLVCALALLMHSLFGASIGLGFAVFAD
;
A
#
# COMPACT_ATOMS: atom_id res chain seq x y z
N MET A 1 23.53 -8.67 2.26
CA MET A 1 23.36 -7.32 2.79
C MET A 1 22.21 -6.57 2.12
N PHE A 2 22.20 -6.35 0.81
CA PHE A 2 21.17 -5.59 0.10
C PHE A 2 19.72 -6.13 0.23
N VAL A 3 19.51 -7.44 0.12
CA VAL A 3 18.18 -8.05 0.29
C VAL A 3 17.64 -7.84 1.70
N THR A 4 18.50 -7.95 2.72
CA THR A 4 18.12 -7.71 4.11
C THR A 4 17.69 -6.26 4.33
N GLN A 5 18.37 -5.29 3.71
CA GLN A 5 17.97 -3.87 3.77
C GLN A 5 16.58 -3.64 3.15
N ILE A 6 16.31 -4.23 1.98
CA ILE A 6 14.98 -4.16 1.34
C ILE A 6 13.88 -4.70 2.27
N LEU A 7 14.10 -5.86 2.87
CA LEU A 7 13.14 -6.46 3.80
C LEU A 7 12.91 -5.57 5.02
N ILE A 8 13.97 -5.09 5.65
CA ILE A 8 13.87 -4.22 6.84
C ILE A 8 13.15 -2.92 6.48
N VAL A 9 13.58 -2.23 5.43
CA VAL A 9 13.00 -0.95 5.02
C VAL A 9 11.52 -1.13 4.65
N GLY A 10 11.18 -2.16 3.85
CA GLY A 10 9.80 -2.42 3.46
C GLY A 10 8.89 -2.72 4.65
N VAL A 11 9.33 -3.56 5.59
CA VAL A 11 8.56 -3.90 6.80
C VAL A 11 8.42 -2.69 7.71
N VAL A 12 9.50 -1.95 7.98
CA VAL A 12 9.47 -0.77 8.86
C VAL A 12 8.58 0.34 8.27
N ALA A 13 8.70 0.63 6.98
CA ALA A 13 7.83 1.61 6.31
C ALA A 13 6.35 1.19 6.38
N CYS A 14 6.06 -0.10 6.23
CA CYS A 14 4.72 -0.65 6.38
C CYS A 14 4.18 -0.48 7.81
N ILE A 15 4.98 -0.74 8.83
CA ILE A 15 4.62 -0.52 10.24
C ILE A 15 4.32 0.95 10.49
N ILE A 16 5.16 1.88 10.00
CA ILE A 16 4.94 3.33 10.13
C ILE A 16 3.60 3.72 9.48
N PHE A 17 3.32 3.21 8.29
CA PHE A 17 2.05 3.41 7.58
C PHE A 17 0.86 2.93 8.43
N ASP A 18 0.92 1.73 9.00
CA ASP A 18 -0.16 1.16 9.80
C ASP A 18 -0.38 1.91 11.12
N LEU A 19 0.70 2.31 11.79
CA LEU A 19 0.64 3.13 13.00
C LEU A 19 0.01 4.49 12.71
N TRP A 20 0.40 5.13 11.61
CA TRP A 20 -0.18 6.40 11.19
C TRP A 20 -1.67 6.28 10.90
N GLN A 21 -2.13 5.24 10.22
CA GLN A 21 -3.56 5.02 10.01
C GLN A 21 -4.35 4.95 11.33
N ARG A 22 -3.77 4.33 12.37
CA ARG A 22 -4.41 4.25 13.70
C ARG A 22 -4.44 5.60 14.41
N VAL A 23 -3.36 6.38 14.31
CA VAL A 23 -3.32 7.76 14.84
C VAL A 23 -4.35 8.61 14.10
N PHE A 24 -4.38 8.53 12.77
CA PHE A 24 -5.30 9.27 11.93
C PHE A 24 -6.77 8.92 12.24
N GLN A 25 -7.08 7.64 12.46
CA GLN A 25 -8.41 7.21 12.91
C GLN A 25 -8.82 7.84 14.24
N LYS A 26 -7.89 7.94 15.20
CA LYS A 26 -8.19 8.57 16.50
C LYS A 26 -8.47 10.08 16.37
N LEU A 27 -7.83 10.76 15.41
CA LEU A 27 -7.97 12.19 15.20
C LEU A 27 -9.19 12.56 14.35
N THR A 28 -9.58 11.71 13.39
CA THR A 28 -10.57 12.04 12.36
C THR A 28 -11.81 11.14 12.39
N ALA A 29 -11.79 10.07 13.18
CA ALA A 29 -12.79 8.99 13.16
C ALA A 29 -12.89 8.23 11.80
N ILE A 30 -12.03 8.51 10.83
CA ILE A 30 -11.99 7.79 9.54
C ILE A 30 -11.33 6.43 9.78
N PRO A 31 -12.00 5.31 9.43
CA PRO A 31 -11.45 3.98 9.68
C PRO A 31 -10.20 3.71 8.81
N PRO A 32 -9.27 2.88 9.29
CA PRO A 32 -8.11 2.46 8.52
C PRO A 32 -8.52 1.53 7.35
N SER A 33 -7.55 1.23 6.49
CA SER A 33 -7.75 0.30 5.37
C SER A 33 -8.24 -1.07 5.85
N ASN A 34 -9.21 -1.63 5.15
CA ASN A 34 -9.79 -2.94 5.49
C ASN A 34 -9.00 -4.08 4.80
N TRP A 35 -7.97 -4.57 5.48
CA TRP A 35 -7.12 -5.65 4.94
C TRP A 35 -7.88 -6.98 4.78
N ALA A 36 -8.96 -7.22 5.52
CA ALA A 36 -9.79 -8.40 5.30
C ALA A 36 -10.43 -8.39 3.90
N MET A 37 -10.81 -7.21 3.37
CA MET A 37 -11.31 -7.09 2.00
C MET A 37 -10.23 -7.41 0.96
N VAL A 38 -9.00 -6.95 1.18
CA VAL A 38 -7.85 -7.28 0.31
C VAL A 38 -7.61 -8.79 0.31
N GLY A 39 -7.66 -9.43 1.48
CA GLY A 39 -7.51 -10.88 1.59
C GLY A 39 -8.67 -11.64 0.95
N ARG A 40 -9.91 -11.18 1.10
CA ARG A 40 -11.10 -11.77 0.46
C ARG A 40 -10.98 -11.73 -1.06
N TRP A 41 -10.57 -10.58 -1.61
CA TRP A 41 -10.29 -10.42 -3.03
C TRP A 41 -9.16 -11.36 -3.49
N SER A 42 -8.03 -11.40 -2.78
CA SER A 42 -6.89 -12.26 -3.14
C SER A 42 -7.26 -13.74 -3.14
N LEU A 43 -8.02 -14.19 -2.14
CA LEU A 43 -8.55 -15.55 -2.10
C LEU A 43 -9.53 -15.82 -3.25
N GLY A 44 -10.37 -14.84 -3.61
CA GLY A 44 -11.25 -14.90 -4.77
C GLY A 44 -10.51 -15.01 -6.08
N LEU A 45 -9.42 -14.24 -6.22
CA LEU A 45 -8.55 -14.28 -7.39
C LEU A 45 -7.94 -15.69 -7.59
N VAL A 46 -7.42 -16.28 -6.51
CA VAL A 46 -6.80 -17.61 -6.58
C VAL A 46 -7.83 -18.72 -6.81
N THR A 47 -9.03 -18.64 -6.20
CA THR A 47 -10.02 -19.71 -6.31
C THR A 47 -10.89 -19.63 -7.57
N ASN A 48 -11.20 -18.43 -8.03
CA ASN A 48 -12.19 -18.20 -9.09
C ASN A 48 -11.59 -17.50 -10.33
N GLY A 49 -10.32 -17.07 -10.29
CA GLY A 49 -9.68 -16.30 -11.36
C GLY A 49 -10.27 -14.89 -11.54
N GLN A 50 -11.08 -14.40 -10.60
CA GLN A 50 -11.79 -13.13 -10.73
C GLN A 50 -10.89 -11.97 -10.31
N LEU A 51 -10.33 -11.24 -11.28
CA LEU A 51 -9.44 -10.10 -11.02
C LEU A 51 -10.20 -8.90 -10.46
N ILE A 52 -11.37 -8.58 -10.99
CA ILE A 52 -12.21 -7.46 -10.54
C ILE A 52 -13.36 -8.04 -9.70
N ALA A 53 -13.37 -7.75 -8.42
CA ALA A 53 -14.43 -8.16 -7.53
C ALA A 53 -15.60 -7.18 -7.63
N CYS A 54 -16.78 -7.68 -7.98
CA CYS A 54 -18.02 -6.93 -7.84
C CYS A 54 -18.56 -7.14 -6.43
N ASP A 55 -18.97 -6.04 -5.78
CA ASP A 55 -19.70 -6.08 -4.51
C ASP A 55 -19.00 -6.91 -3.39
N LEU A 56 -17.68 -6.68 -3.25
CA LEU A 56 -16.85 -7.44 -2.30
C LEU A 56 -17.32 -7.30 -0.85
N GLU A 57 -17.99 -6.19 -0.51
CA GLU A 57 -18.50 -5.91 0.83
C GLU A 57 -19.65 -6.83 1.21
N SER A 58 -20.52 -7.17 0.26
CA SER A 58 -21.66 -8.07 0.47
C SER A 58 -21.31 -9.55 0.42
N GLN A 59 -20.15 -9.91 -0.15
CA GLN A 59 -19.71 -11.30 -0.22
C GLN A 59 -19.45 -11.90 1.16
N ALA A 60 -19.78 -13.19 1.31
CA ALA A 60 -19.50 -13.92 2.55
C ALA A 60 -18.02 -13.87 2.93
N LYS A 61 -17.77 -13.69 4.22
CA LYS A 61 -16.40 -13.70 4.77
C LYS A 61 -15.72 -15.04 4.48
N ARG A 62 -14.46 -14.99 4.09
CA ARG A 62 -13.65 -16.19 3.83
C ARG A 62 -12.78 -16.51 5.02
N LYS A 63 -12.52 -17.80 5.25
CA LYS A 63 -11.58 -18.24 6.28
C LYS A 63 -10.20 -17.63 6.02
N ASN A 64 -9.58 -17.08 7.07
CA ASN A 64 -8.24 -16.48 7.05
C ASN A 64 -8.10 -15.23 6.15
N GLU A 65 -9.19 -14.61 5.69
CA GLU A 65 -9.12 -13.42 4.81
C GLU A 65 -8.28 -12.28 5.42
N LEU A 66 -8.36 -12.05 6.73
CA LEU A 66 -7.57 -11.02 7.40
C LEU A 66 -6.06 -11.34 7.36
N ALA A 67 -5.68 -12.59 7.65
CA ALA A 67 -4.27 -13.00 7.61
C ALA A 67 -3.69 -12.91 6.20
N VAL A 68 -4.47 -13.33 5.19
CA VAL A 68 -4.08 -13.21 3.78
C VAL A 68 -3.96 -11.74 3.38
N GLY A 69 -4.88 -10.88 3.82
CA GLY A 69 -4.82 -9.44 3.57
C GLY A 69 -3.56 -8.79 4.13
N TRP A 70 -3.18 -9.14 5.36
CA TRP A 70 -1.92 -8.69 5.96
C TRP A 70 -0.70 -9.22 5.20
N LEU A 71 -0.70 -10.48 4.81
CA LEU A 71 0.39 -11.05 4.01
C LEU A 71 0.57 -10.30 2.69
N VAL A 72 -0.51 -10.04 1.96
CA VAL A 72 -0.49 -9.26 0.71
C VAL A 72 0.01 -7.84 0.97
N HIS A 73 -0.48 -7.16 2.02
CA HIS A 73 -0.08 -5.80 2.35
C HIS A 73 1.43 -5.68 2.59
N TYR A 74 2.00 -6.53 3.44
CA TYR A 74 3.44 -6.51 3.71
C TYR A 74 4.27 -6.97 2.51
N SER A 75 3.78 -7.94 1.72
CA SER A 75 4.45 -8.36 0.47
C SER A 75 4.52 -7.23 -0.55
N VAL A 76 3.45 -6.46 -0.71
CA VAL A 76 3.40 -5.28 -1.57
C VAL A 76 4.35 -4.19 -1.05
N ALA A 77 4.41 -3.97 0.25
CA ALA A 77 5.33 -3.00 0.86
C ALA A 77 6.81 -3.36 0.59
N ILE A 78 7.17 -4.63 0.73
CA ILE A 78 8.51 -5.14 0.39
C ILE A 78 8.77 -4.97 -1.11
N GLY A 79 7.77 -5.23 -1.96
CA GLY A 79 7.86 -5.02 -3.42
C GLY A 79 8.16 -3.54 -3.77
N TYR A 80 7.52 -2.59 -3.10
CA TYR A 80 7.81 -1.16 -3.26
C TYR A 80 9.24 -0.80 -2.80
N ALA A 81 9.68 -1.34 -1.66
CA ALA A 81 11.06 -1.13 -1.21
C ALA A 81 12.08 -1.72 -2.20
N ALA A 82 11.78 -2.88 -2.81
CA ALA A 82 12.61 -3.47 -3.85
C ALA A 82 12.64 -2.60 -5.12
N ALA A 83 11.49 -2.05 -5.53
CA ALA A 83 11.41 -1.14 -6.67
C ALA A 83 12.21 0.14 -6.43
N TYR A 84 12.08 0.74 -5.23
CA TYR A 84 12.87 1.90 -4.84
C TYR A 84 14.37 1.60 -4.87
N ALA A 85 14.79 0.50 -4.27
CA ALA A 85 16.18 0.06 -4.25
C ALA A 85 16.74 -0.22 -5.66
N TRP A 86 15.91 -0.71 -6.57
CA TRP A 86 16.29 -0.87 -7.99
C TRP A 86 16.48 0.50 -8.66
N LEU A 87 15.59 1.48 -8.42
CA LEU A 87 15.72 2.85 -8.95
C LEU A 87 16.95 3.56 -8.38
N MET A 88 17.30 3.32 -7.11
CA MET A 88 18.56 3.82 -6.53
C MET A 88 19.79 3.25 -7.26
N ARG A 89 19.78 1.95 -7.57
CA ARG A 89 20.86 1.33 -8.35
C ARG A 89 20.97 1.85 -9.77
N ALA A 90 19.83 2.22 -10.37
CA ALA A 90 19.79 2.87 -11.66
C ALA A 90 20.13 4.38 -11.62
N THR A 91 20.54 4.90 -10.45
CA THR A 91 20.87 6.32 -10.22
C THR A 91 19.73 7.29 -10.53
N VAL A 92 18.49 6.81 -10.49
CA VAL A 92 17.28 7.62 -10.72
C VAL A 92 16.81 8.28 -9.42
N LEU A 93 16.94 7.58 -8.29
CA LEU A 93 16.58 8.07 -6.96
C LEU A 93 17.78 7.98 -6.02
N GLN A 94 17.75 8.83 -4.97
CA GLN A 94 18.70 8.80 -3.87
C GLN A 94 18.03 8.28 -2.58
N ALA A 95 18.85 7.86 -1.62
CA ALA A 95 18.38 7.46 -0.29
C ALA A 95 18.10 8.71 0.56
N GLU A 96 16.98 9.39 0.30
CA GLU A 96 16.62 10.65 0.96
C GLU A 96 15.11 10.87 1.01
N LEU A 97 14.71 11.86 1.83
CA LEU A 97 13.31 12.20 2.07
C LEU A 97 12.57 12.64 0.79
N ILE A 98 13.19 13.50 -0.01
CA ILE A 98 12.54 14.12 -1.18
C ILE A 98 12.25 13.06 -2.25
N ASP A 99 13.24 12.24 -2.58
CA ASP A 99 13.08 11.15 -3.54
C ASP A 99 12.09 10.11 -3.03
N GLY A 100 12.09 9.84 -1.73
CA GLY A 100 11.07 9.01 -1.09
C GLY A 100 9.66 9.56 -1.26
N LEU A 101 9.47 10.86 -1.05
CA LEU A 101 8.17 11.54 -1.27
C LEU A 101 7.74 11.46 -2.74
N ILE A 102 8.63 11.76 -3.67
CA ILE A 102 8.37 11.68 -5.13
C ILE A 102 7.93 10.27 -5.49
N PHE A 103 8.67 9.26 -5.04
CA PHE A 103 8.31 7.86 -5.25
C PHE A 103 6.94 7.51 -4.66
N GLY A 104 6.66 7.98 -3.44
CA GLY A 104 5.36 7.79 -2.79
C GLY A 104 4.21 8.38 -3.61
N VAL A 105 4.36 9.62 -4.07
CA VAL A 105 3.36 10.29 -4.92
C VAL A 105 3.13 9.53 -6.23
N ILE A 106 4.20 9.09 -6.89
CA ILE A 106 4.09 8.32 -8.15
C ILE A 106 3.46 6.95 -7.88
N SER A 107 3.84 6.29 -6.80
CA SER A 107 3.39 4.94 -6.47
C SER A 107 1.88 4.86 -6.19
N VAL A 108 1.22 5.98 -5.87
CA VAL A 108 -0.25 6.02 -5.68
C VAL A 108 -1.02 5.65 -6.94
N ALA A 109 -0.38 5.70 -8.12
CA ALA A 109 -0.98 5.21 -9.35
C ALA A 109 -1.41 3.74 -9.24
N VAL A 110 -0.69 2.92 -8.48
CA VAL A 110 -1.04 1.50 -8.29
C VAL A 110 -2.38 1.33 -7.56
N PRO A 111 -2.63 1.92 -6.39
CA PRO A 111 -3.97 1.84 -5.81
C PRO A 111 -5.04 2.51 -6.68
N TYR A 112 -4.78 3.62 -7.35
CA TYR A 112 -5.78 4.32 -8.15
C TYR A 112 -6.26 3.54 -9.37
N PHE A 113 -5.34 2.89 -10.06
CA PHE A 113 -5.61 2.25 -11.36
C PHE A 113 -5.62 0.73 -11.32
N PHE A 114 -5.13 0.12 -10.23
CA PHE A 114 -5.12 -1.33 -10.07
C PHE A 114 -5.96 -1.78 -8.86
N PHE A 115 -5.55 -1.45 -7.63
CA PHE A 115 -6.20 -2.01 -6.44
C PHE A 115 -7.66 -1.55 -6.27
N LEU A 116 -7.96 -0.26 -6.41
CA LEU A 116 -9.33 0.23 -6.26
C LEU A 116 -10.27 -0.40 -7.30
N PRO A 117 -9.92 -0.47 -8.60
CA PRO A 117 -10.70 -1.24 -9.57
C PRO A 117 -10.86 -2.73 -9.20
N CYS A 118 -9.78 -3.40 -8.83
CA CYS A 118 -9.81 -4.81 -8.44
C CYS A 118 -10.71 -5.07 -7.22
N LEU A 119 -10.78 -4.13 -6.29
CA LEU A 119 -11.65 -4.19 -5.11
C LEU A 119 -13.09 -3.71 -5.38
N GLY A 120 -13.47 -3.47 -6.64
CA GLY A 120 -14.81 -3.04 -7.01
C GLY A 120 -15.11 -1.56 -6.74
N LYS A 121 -14.10 -0.75 -6.37
CA LYS A 121 -14.24 0.69 -6.07
C LYS A 121 -14.10 1.59 -7.31
N GLY A 122 -13.77 1.01 -8.45
CA GLY A 122 -13.54 1.71 -9.71
C GLY A 122 -12.24 2.53 -9.73
N MET A 123 -11.81 2.92 -10.92
CA MET A 123 -10.65 3.80 -11.09
C MET A 123 -10.87 5.12 -10.33
N LEU A 124 -9.83 5.60 -9.62
CA LEU A 124 -9.90 6.82 -8.80
C LEU A 124 -11.08 6.79 -7.81
N ALA A 125 -11.40 5.62 -7.29
CA ALA A 125 -12.48 5.41 -6.32
C ALA A 125 -13.89 5.85 -6.79
N ARG A 126 -14.13 5.98 -8.10
CA ARG A 126 -15.36 6.56 -8.67
C ARG A 126 -16.67 5.89 -8.24
N LEU A 127 -16.60 4.66 -7.74
CA LEU A 127 -17.74 3.88 -7.25
C LEU A 127 -17.88 3.93 -5.72
N THR A 128 -17.13 4.80 -5.04
CA THR A 128 -17.26 5.04 -3.59
C THR A 128 -18.13 6.27 -3.30
N PRO A 129 -18.67 6.41 -2.09
CA PRO A 129 -19.50 7.57 -1.73
C PRO A 129 -18.76 8.92 -1.79
N ASN A 130 -17.44 8.93 -1.57
CA ASN A 130 -16.62 10.16 -1.60
C ASN A 130 -15.27 9.91 -2.29
N PRO A 131 -15.23 9.85 -3.64
CA PRO A 131 -14.02 9.59 -4.39
C PRO A 131 -12.84 10.55 -4.09
N PRO A 132 -13.06 11.89 -4.00
CA PRO A 132 -11.97 12.81 -3.68
C PRO A 132 -11.30 12.51 -2.33
N LEU A 133 -12.09 12.19 -1.30
CA LEU A 133 -11.55 11.86 0.01
C LEU A 133 -10.72 10.57 -0.04
N VAL A 134 -11.21 9.53 -0.70
CA VAL A 134 -10.48 8.25 -0.85
C VAL A 134 -9.16 8.46 -1.58
N CYS A 135 -9.18 9.24 -2.66
CA CYS A 135 -7.95 9.57 -3.40
C CYS A 135 -6.98 10.40 -2.56
N ALA A 136 -7.46 11.44 -1.87
CA ALA A 136 -6.60 12.27 -1.01
C ALA A 136 -5.95 11.47 0.11
N LEU A 137 -6.70 10.57 0.75
CA LEU A 137 -6.17 9.67 1.78
C LEU A 137 -5.15 8.70 1.22
N ALA A 138 -5.39 8.10 0.05
CA ALA A 138 -4.43 7.22 -0.58
C ALA A 138 -3.13 7.97 -0.94
N LEU A 139 -3.24 9.20 -1.48
CA LEU A 139 -2.08 10.04 -1.78
C LEU A 139 -1.28 10.37 -0.51
N LEU A 140 -1.94 10.81 0.55
CA LEU A 140 -1.30 11.12 1.84
C LEU A 140 -0.56 9.89 2.39
N MET A 141 -1.21 8.73 2.40
CA MET A 141 -0.63 7.49 2.93
C MET A 141 0.55 7.01 2.08
N HIS A 142 0.46 7.08 0.76
CA HIS A 142 1.57 6.71 -0.13
C HIS A 142 2.74 7.69 -0.04
N SER A 143 2.48 8.99 0.13
CA SER A 143 3.54 9.99 0.36
C SER A 143 4.31 9.70 1.64
N LEU A 144 3.61 9.42 2.75
CA LEU A 144 4.22 9.04 4.02
C LEU A 144 5.02 7.73 3.90
N PHE A 145 4.44 6.74 3.23
CA PHE A 145 5.08 5.45 3.01
C PHE A 145 6.36 5.58 2.18
N GLY A 146 6.32 6.33 1.08
CA GLY A 146 7.49 6.60 0.24
C GLY A 146 8.57 7.38 0.99
N ALA A 147 8.19 8.41 1.76
CA ALA A 147 9.12 9.13 2.64
C ALA A 147 9.82 8.18 3.63
N SER A 148 9.05 7.25 4.22
CA SER A 148 9.59 6.24 5.15
C SER A 148 10.56 5.28 4.46
N ILE A 149 10.34 4.93 3.18
CA ILE A 149 11.26 4.11 2.38
C ILE A 149 12.55 4.89 2.12
N GLY A 150 12.47 6.14 1.62
CA GLY A 150 13.63 6.96 1.30
C GLY A 150 14.53 7.18 2.52
N LEU A 151 13.94 7.57 3.66
CA LEU A 151 14.66 7.71 4.94
C LEU A 151 15.18 6.37 5.47
N GLY A 152 14.41 5.28 5.30
CA GLY A 152 14.84 3.96 5.70
C GLY A 152 16.12 3.51 4.97
N PHE A 153 16.24 3.78 3.67
CA PHE A 153 17.47 3.51 2.94
C PHE A 153 18.61 4.48 3.32
N ALA A 154 18.33 5.73 3.68
CA ALA A 154 19.33 6.68 4.13
C ALA A 154 20.09 6.17 5.37
N VAL A 155 19.41 5.45 6.28
CA VAL A 155 20.05 4.84 7.46
C VAL A 155 21.12 3.80 7.10
N PHE A 156 21.06 3.23 5.89
CA PHE A 156 22.00 2.21 5.40
C PHE A 156 22.98 2.77 4.36
N ALA A 157 22.92 4.06 4.05
CA ALA A 157 23.79 4.69 3.05
C ALA A 157 25.17 5.07 3.61
N ASP A 158 25.30 5.10 4.95
CA ASP A 158 26.56 5.29 5.68
C ASP A 158 27.27 3.92 5.84
#